data_a13518ea79130ba00bad1c226b0292f5
#
_entry.id   a13518ea79130ba00bad1c226b0292f5
#
_cell.length_a   1.000
_cell.length_b   1.000
_cell.length_c   1.000
_cell.angle_alpha   90.00
_cell.angle_beta   90.00
_cell.angle_gamma   90.00
#
_symmetry.space_group_name_H-M   'P 1'
#
loop_
_entity.id
_entity.type
_entity.pdbx_description
1 polymer ?
#
loop_
_entity_poly.entity_id
_entity_poly.type
_entity_poly.pdbx_seq_one_letter_code
_entity_poly.pdbx_strand_id
1 'polypeptide(L)'
;MTSLALLLIGFSLFSAVVLALSHFRPANYVSQPGARAMGLLLLAALTGLQITHFAWLHLDLPWIDSMAYRILLFSVAPAFFMFSEPLLTPAADQPKPLLMCCHLAPALIAPWLPAAIALPLAFVIGALYLLWLT
;
A
#
# COMPACT_ATOMS: atom_id res chain seq x y z
N MET A 1 -18.83 -13.61 13.92
CA MET A 1 -18.13 -12.97 12.78
C MET A 1 -16.82 -12.27 13.17
N THR A 2 -16.71 -11.74 14.37
CA THR A 2 -15.49 -11.08 14.90
C THR A 2 -14.25 -11.98 14.94
N SER A 3 -14.41 -13.26 15.31
CA SER A 3 -13.28 -14.20 15.40
C SER A 3 -12.61 -14.49 14.05
N LEU A 4 -13.37 -14.57 12.95
CA LEU A 4 -12.84 -14.77 11.62
C LEU A 4 -12.06 -13.52 11.14
N ALA A 5 -12.60 -12.34 11.39
CA ALA A 5 -11.91 -11.09 11.04
C ALA A 5 -10.58 -10.96 11.79
N LEU A 6 -10.54 -11.28 13.10
CA LEU A 6 -9.31 -11.31 13.90
C LEU A 6 -8.29 -12.27 13.34
N LEU A 7 -8.70 -13.49 12.98
CA LEU A 7 -7.82 -14.50 12.42
C LEU A 7 -7.22 -14.03 11.09
N LEU A 8 -8.03 -13.43 10.21
CA LEU A 8 -7.58 -12.90 8.92
C LEU A 8 -6.61 -11.74 9.11
N ILE A 9 -6.88 -10.81 10.02
CA ILE A 9 -5.98 -9.71 10.35
C ILE A 9 -4.65 -10.26 10.88
N GLY A 10 -4.67 -11.16 11.85
CA GLY A 10 -3.47 -11.78 12.42
C GLY A 10 -2.64 -12.51 11.38
N PHE A 11 -3.27 -13.30 10.51
CA PHE A 11 -2.60 -13.98 9.40
C PHE A 11 -1.98 -12.99 8.41
N SER A 12 -2.69 -11.91 8.07
CA SER A 12 -2.20 -10.86 7.17
C SER A 12 -0.96 -10.15 7.74
N LEU A 13 -0.98 -9.79 9.03
CA LEU A 13 0.15 -9.16 9.71
C LEU A 13 1.37 -10.09 9.77
N PHE A 14 1.15 -11.36 10.14
CA PHE A 14 2.21 -12.36 10.15
C PHE A 14 2.82 -12.55 8.75
N SER A 15 1.99 -12.69 7.73
CA SER A 15 2.45 -12.84 6.35
C SER A 15 3.25 -11.63 5.86
N ALA A 16 2.85 -10.42 6.23
CA ALA A 16 3.59 -9.21 5.89
C ALA A 16 5.00 -9.20 6.51
N VAL A 17 5.13 -9.61 7.77
CA VAL A 17 6.46 -9.73 8.44
C VAL A 17 7.31 -10.79 7.74
N VAL A 18 6.75 -11.97 7.48
CA VAL A 18 7.47 -13.05 6.78
C VAL A 18 7.93 -12.60 5.40
N LEU A 19 7.07 -11.95 4.61
CA LEU A 19 7.43 -11.43 3.29
C LEU A 19 8.53 -10.35 3.38
N ALA A 20 8.43 -9.42 4.35
CA ALA A 20 9.44 -8.39 4.54
C ALA A 20 10.82 -8.99 4.83
N LEU A 21 10.87 -10.04 5.67
CA LEU A 21 12.11 -10.67 6.09
C LEU A 21 12.67 -11.69 5.08
N SER A 22 11.83 -12.32 4.27
CA SER A 22 12.23 -13.36 3.32
C SER A 22 12.38 -12.83 1.90
N HIS A 23 11.30 -12.30 1.33
CA HIS A 23 11.24 -11.89 -0.07
C HIS A 23 11.93 -10.55 -0.31
N PHE A 24 11.72 -9.55 0.56
CA PHE A 24 12.26 -8.19 0.39
C PHE A 24 13.66 -8.00 0.96
N ARG A 25 14.49 -9.06 0.99
CA ARG A 25 15.91 -8.94 1.35
C ARG A 25 16.66 -8.09 0.32
N PRO A 26 17.63 -7.24 0.74
CA PRO A 26 18.43 -6.43 -0.19
C PRO A 26 19.09 -7.27 -1.29
N ALA A 27 19.54 -8.48 -0.96
CA ALA A 27 20.20 -9.39 -1.91
C ALA A 27 19.31 -9.79 -3.10
N ASN A 28 17.99 -9.84 -2.91
CA ASN A 28 17.05 -10.21 -3.97
C ASN A 28 16.75 -9.06 -4.95
N TYR A 29 17.12 -7.81 -4.58
CA TYR A 29 16.76 -6.59 -5.31
C TYR A 29 17.96 -5.70 -5.64
N VAL A 30 19.15 -6.30 -5.81
CA VAL A 30 20.40 -5.54 -6.11
C VAL A 30 20.24 -4.69 -7.36
N SER A 31 19.59 -5.24 -8.40
CA SER A 31 19.33 -4.53 -9.66
C SER A 31 18.07 -3.64 -9.63
N GLN A 32 17.20 -3.78 -8.62
CA GLN A 32 15.90 -3.12 -8.57
C GLN A 32 15.59 -2.55 -7.18
N PRO A 33 16.43 -1.63 -6.64
CA PRO A 33 16.21 -1.08 -5.30
C PRO A 33 14.92 -0.26 -5.17
N GLY A 34 14.49 0.39 -6.25
CA GLY A 34 13.23 1.13 -6.30
C GLY A 34 12.00 0.20 -6.15
N ALA A 35 11.97 -0.90 -6.87
CA ALA A 35 10.91 -1.89 -6.75
C ALA A 35 10.83 -2.46 -5.32
N ARG A 36 11.99 -2.75 -4.71
CA ARG A 36 12.05 -3.17 -3.31
C ARG A 36 11.44 -2.13 -2.36
N ALA A 37 11.81 -0.86 -2.52
CA ALA A 37 11.28 0.22 -1.68
C ALA A 37 9.76 0.34 -1.80
N MET A 38 9.22 0.26 -3.03
CA MET A 38 7.79 0.30 -3.26
C MET A 38 7.05 -0.94 -2.75
N GLY A 39 7.65 -2.13 -2.87
CA GLY A 39 7.10 -3.35 -2.29
C GLY A 39 7.04 -3.29 -0.75
N LEU A 40 8.07 -2.75 -0.09
CA LEU A 40 8.06 -2.52 1.35
C LEU A 40 7.04 -1.44 1.76
N LEU A 41 6.90 -0.36 0.98
CA LEU A 41 5.86 0.64 1.20
C LEU A 41 4.47 0.04 1.07
N LEU A 42 4.24 -0.80 0.06
CA LEU A 42 2.98 -1.53 -0.12
C LEU A 42 2.67 -2.41 1.09
N LEU A 43 3.63 -3.21 1.56
CA LEU A 43 3.46 -4.04 2.77
C LEU A 43 3.15 -3.18 4.00
N ALA A 44 3.88 -2.08 4.19
CA ALA A 44 3.65 -1.16 5.30
C ALA A 44 2.25 -0.52 5.24
N ALA A 45 1.81 -0.10 4.06
CA ALA A 45 0.48 0.48 3.85
C ALA A 45 -0.63 -0.55 4.14
N LEU A 46 -0.53 -1.76 3.60
CA LEU A 46 -1.50 -2.83 3.84
C LEU A 46 -1.53 -3.24 5.32
N THR A 47 -0.36 -3.35 5.96
CA THR A 47 -0.24 -3.66 7.40
C THR A 47 -0.88 -2.55 8.25
N GLY A 48 -0.60 -1.29 7.93
CA GLY A 48 -1.20 -0.15 8.62
C GLY A 48 -2.73 -0.12 8.48
N LEU A 49 -3.26 -0.39 7.28
CA LEU A 49 -4.71 -0.50 7.06
C LEU A 49 -5.33 -1.64 7.89
N GLN A 50 -4.66 -2.80 8.00
CA GLN A 50 -5.13 -3.90 8.83
C GLN A 50 -5.15 -3.53 10.32
N ILE A 51 -4.12 -2.83 10.80
CA ILE A 51 -4.07 -2.35 12.19
C ILE A 51 -5.19 -1.33 12.46
N THR A 52 -5.44 -0.40 11.54
CA THR A 52 -6.53 0.57 11.71
C THR A 52 -7.91 -0.09 11.70
N HIS A 53 -8.13 -1.09 10.85
CA HIS A 53 -9.37 -1.88 10.87
C HIS A 53 -9.52 -2.70 12.15
N PHE A 54 -8.43 -3.28 12.66
CA PHE A 54 -8.44 -3.97 13.95
C PHE A 54 -8.83 -3.00 15.09
N ALA A 55 -8.21 -1.82 15.13
CA ALA A 55 -8.49 -0.81 16.14
C ALA A 55 -9.96 -0.37 16.10
N TRP A 56 -10.52 -0.19 14.91
CA TRP A 56 -11.91 0.16 14.72
C TRP A 56 -12.87 -0.96 15.14
N LEU A 57 -12.62 -2.20 14.72
CA LEU A 57 -13.53 -3.32 14.93
C LEU A 57 -13.51 -3.89 16.35
N HIS A 58 -12.37 -3.77 17.05
CA HIS A 58 -12.17 -4.43 18.34
C HIS A 58 -11.91 -3.50 19.52
N LEU A 59 -11.41 -2.30 19.23
CA LEU A 59 -11.09 -1.31 20.27
C LEU A 59 -12.03 -0.11 20.23
N ASP A 60 -12.99 -0.10 19.30
CA ASP A 60 -13.92 1.01 19.04
C ASP A 60 -13.21 2.37 18.83
N LEU A 61 -11.98 2.33 18.31
CA LEU A 61 -11.18 3.52 18.05
C LEU A 61 -11.47 4.03 16.63
N PRO A 62 -11.77 5.34 16.43
CA PRO A 62 -12.13 5.90 15.13
C PRO A 62 -10.91 6.14 14.22
N TRP A 63 -9.96 5.21 14.18
CA TRP A 63 -8.72 5.37 13.42
C TRP A 63 -8.94 5.34 11.90
N ILE A 64 -10.06 4.79 11.43
CA ILE A 64 -10.45 4.83 10.01
C ILE A 64 -10.74 6.26 9.51
N ASP A 65 -11.05 7.20 10.40
CA ASP A 65 -11.28 8.60 10.07
C ASP A 65 -9.98 9.44 10.13
N SER A 66 -8.87 8.81 10.52
CA SER A 66 -7.59 9.49 10.70
C SER A 66 -6.94 9.90 9.37
N MET A 67 -6.11 10.94 9.43
CA MET A 67 -5.27 11.33 8.29
C MET A 67 -4.32 10.19 7.89
N ALA A 68 -3.80 9.45 8.87
CA ALA A 68 -2.90 8.31 8.62
C ALA A 68 -3.59 7.23 7.79
N TYR A 69 -4.83 6.88 8.10
CA TYR A 69 -5.60 5.92 7.31
C TYR A 69 -5.72 6.35 5.83
N ARG A 70 -6.03 7.62 5.58
CA ARG A 70 -6.15 8.16 4.22
C ARG A 70 -4.83 8.13 3.47
N ILE A 71 -3.71 8.49 4.12
CA ILE A 71 -2.37 8.40 3.52
C ILE A 71 -2.05 6.95 3.14
N LEU A 72 -2.28 6.00 4.04
CA LEU A 72 -2.05 4.57 3.77
C LEU A 72 -2.92 4.09 2.61
N LEU A 73 -4.21 4.41 2.62
CA LEU A 73 -5.17 4.01 1.59
C LEU A 73 -4.73 4.48 0.19
N PHE A 74 -4.33 5.75 0.06
CA PHE A 74 -3.90 6.33 -1.21
C PHE A 74 -2.47 5.92 -1.63
N SER A 75 -1.69 5.35 -0.71
CA SER A 75 -0.36 4.82 -1.02
C SER A 75 -0.39 3.43 -1.66
N VAL A 76 -1.46 2.63 -1.44
CA VAL A 76 -1.52 1.22 -1.88
C VAL A 76 -1.41 1.10 -3.39
N ALA A 77 -2.24 1.81 -4.15
CA ALA A 77 -2.30 1.67 -5.60
C ALA A 77 -1.01 2.10 -6.31
N PRO A 78 -0.43 3.29 -6.05
CA PRO A 78 0.84 3.66 -6.64
C PRO A 78 2.01 2.77 -6.19
N ALA A 79 2.05 2.35 -4.93
CA ALA A 79 3.09 1.43 -4.46
C ALA A 79 3.00 0.07 -5.14
N PHE A 80 1.79 -0.47 -5.31
CA PHE A 80 1.55 -1.70 -6.06
C PHE A 80 1.98 -1.58 -7.52
N PHE A 81 1.58 -0.50 -8.20
CA PHE A 81 1.95 -0.24 -9.58
C PHE A 81 3.47 -0.22 -9.75
N MET A 82 4.18 0.64 -9.00
CA MET A 82 5.62 0.82 -9.11
C MET A 82 6.44 -0.37 -8.63
N PHE A 83 5.86 -1.23 -7.80
CA PHE A 83 6.43 -2.53 -7.46
C PHE A 83 6.26 -3.54 -8.60
N SER A 84 5.08 -3.58 -9.23
CA SER A 84 4.70 -4.60 -10.21
C SER A 84 5.24 -4.32 -11.61
N GLU A 85 5.30 -3.06 -12.03
CA GLU A 85 5.73 -2.65 -13.37
C GLU A 85 7.10 -3.23 -13.77
N PRO A 86 8.18 -3.11 -12.96
CA PRO A 86 9.47 -3.67 -13.31
C PRO A 86 9.50 -5.20 -13.35
N LEU A 87 8.57 -5.86 -12.66
CA LEU A 87 8.45 -7.33 -12.65
C LEU A 87 7.72 -7.85 -13.89
N LEU A 88 6.74 -7.09 -14.38
CA LEU A 88 5.96 -7.43 -15.57
C LEU A 88 6.65 -7.01 -16.87
N THR A 89 7.43 -5.94 -16.82
CA THR A 89 8.14 -5.38 -17.96
C THR A 89 9.64 -5.28 -17.67
N PRO A 90 10.40 -6.38 -17.78
CA PRO A 90 11.82 -6.41 -17.39
C PRO A 90 12.73 -5.42 -18.13
N ALA A 91 12.29 -4.93 -19.29
CA ALA A 91 13.01 -3.93 -20.09
C ALA A 91 12.68 -2.48 -19.65
N ALA A 92 11.75 -2.28 -18.73
CA ALA A 92 11.43 -0.95 -18.24
C ALA A 92 12.61 -0.36 -17.44
N ASP A 93 12.89 0.91 -17.68
CA ASP A 93 13.86 1.66 -16.90
C ASP A 93 13.43 1.70 -15.43
N GLN A 94 14.42 1.67 -14.53
CA GLN A 94 14.13 1.85 -13.10
C GLN A 94 13.37 3.16 -12.87
N PRO A 95 12.28 3.14 -12.10
CA PRO A 95 11.52 4.35 -11.83
C PRO A 95 12.42 5.40 -11.17
N LYS A 96 12.49 6.58 -11.80
CA LYS A 96 13.28 7.68 -11.26
C LYS A 96 12.66 8.17 -9.95
N PRO A 97 13.46 8.60 -8.94
CA PRO A 97 12.93 9.07 -7.65
C PRO A 97 11.86 10.16 -7.80
N LEU A 98 12.03 11.05 -8.76
CA LEU A 98 11.04 12.11 -9.04
C LEU A 98 9.69 11.52 -9.49
N LEU A 99 9.71 10.51 -10.35
CA LEU A 99 8.50 9.83 -10.82
C LEU A 99 7.80 9.11 -9.65
N MET A 100 8.58 8.47 -8.77
CA MET A 100 8.05 7.84 -7.55
C MET A 100 7.32 8.87 -6.66
N CYS A 101 7.91 10.05 -6.46
CA CYS A 101 7.27 11.13 -5.72
C CYS A 101 5.97 11.61 -6.40
N CYS A 102 5.94 11.73 -7.71
CA CYS A 102 4.74 12.12 -8.46
C CYS A 102 3.61 11.10 -8.30
N HIS A 103 3.92 9.80 -8.34
CA HIS A 103 2.92 8.75 -8.12
C HIS A 103 2.39 8.72 -6.68
N LEU A 104 3.21 9.13 -5.69
CA LEU A 104 2.78 9.22 -4.28
C LEU A 104 2.08 10.55 -3.95
N ALA A 105 2.05 11.53 -4.86
CA ALA A 105 1.38 12.82 -4.63
C ALA A 105 -0.08 12.69 -4.16
N PRO A 106 -0.92 11.77 -4.69
CA PRO A 106 -2.27 11.55 -4.18
C PRO A 106 -2.31 11.20 -2.68
N ALA A 107 -1.35 10.41 -2.19
CA ALA A 107 -1.26 10.08 -0.77
C ALA A 107 -0.93 11.31 0.10
N LEU A 108 -0.14 12.25 -0.42
CA LEU A 108 0.19 13.49 0.28
C LEU A 108 -1.00 14.45 0.34
N ILE A 109 -1.90 14.44 -0.64
CA ILE A 109 -3.10 15.28 -0.70
C ILE A 109 -4.25 14.66 0.10
N ALA A 110 -4.27 13.34 0.25
CA ALA A 110 -5.33 12.58 0.91
C ALA A 110 -5.78 13.09 2.29
N PRO A 111 -4.90 13.60 3.18
CA PRO A 111 -5.31 14.14 4.49
C PRO A 111 -6.35 15.26 4.42
N TRP A 112 -6.32 16.06 3.37
CA TRP A 112 -7.23 17.21 3.19
C TRP A 112 -8.54 16.84 2.48
N LEU A 113 -8.68 15.60 1.99
CA LEU A 113 -9.91 15.16 1.33
C LEU A 113 -11.01 14.86 2.38
N PRO A 114 -12.28 15.23 2.09
CA PRO A 114 -13.41 14.79 2.89
C PRO A 114 -13.48 13.25 2.94
N ALA A 115 -13.78 12.68 4.12
CA ALA A 115 -13.84 11.23 4.31
C ALA A 115 -14.82 10.54 3.34
N ALA A 116 -15.96 11.19 3.06
CA ALA A 116 -16.98 10.66 2.13
C ALA A 116 -16.47 10.47 0.68
N ILE A 117 -15.45 11.24 0.28
CA ILE A 117 -14.88 11.20 -1.09
C ILE A 117 -13.62 10.36 -1.12
N ALA A 118 -12.88 10.28 -0.01
CA ALA A 118 -11.57 9.63 0.03
C ALA A 118 -11.62 8.16 -0.41
N LEU A 119 -12.57 7.38 0.11
CA LEU A 119 -12.66 5.96 -0.22
C LEU A 119 -13.05 5.70 -1.69
N PRO A 120 -14.13 6.29 -2.25
CA PRO A 120 -14.44 6.15 -3.67
C PRO A 120 -13.29 6.60 -4.58
N LEU A 121 -12.64 7.71 -4.26
CA LEU A 121 -11.54 8.24 -5.05
C LEU A 121 -10.32 7.30 -5.03
N ALA A 122 -9.99 6.71 -3.88
CA ALA A 122 -8.92 5.73 -3.79
C ALA A 122 -9.19 4.49 -4.67
N PHE A 123 -10.44 4.01 -4.73
CA PHE A 123 -10.82 2.92 -5.64
C PHE A 123 -10.70 3.31 -7.11
N VAL A 124 -11.13 4.51 -7.49
CA VAL A 124 -11.00 5.00 -8.89
C VAL A 124 -9.51 5.09 -9.27
N ILE A 125 -8.68 5.66 -8.42
CA ILE A 125 -7.23 5.72 -8.64
C ILE A 125 -6.64 4.30 -8.76
N GLY A 126 -7.04 3.38 -7.88
CA GLY A 126 -6.61 1.99 -7.94
C GLY A 126 -6.99 1.31 -9.26
N ALA A 127 -8.21 1.50 -9.73
CA ALA A 127 -8.68 0.98 -11.01
C ALA A 127 -7.87 1.55 -12.19
N LEU A 128 -7.56 2.84 -12.19
CA LEU A 128 -6.74 3.47 -13.22
C LEU A 128 -5.32 2.89 -13.26
N TYR A 129 -4.69 2.66 -12.09
CA TYR A 129 -3.37 2.01 -12.04
C TYR A 129 -3.41 0.56 -12.54
N LEU A 130 -4.47 -0.19 -12.22
CA LEU A 130 -4.63 -1.56 -12.73
C LEU A 130 -4.80 -1.58 -14.25
N LEU A 131 -5.60 -0.66 -14.80
CA LEU A 131 -5.76 -0.51 -16.25
C LEU A 131 -4.46 -0.11 -16.94
N TRP A 132 -3.58 0.62 -16.26
CA TRP A 132 -2.29 1.01 -16.82
C TRP A 132 -1.30 -0.15 -16.86
N LEU A 133 -1.42 -1.15 -15.97
CA LEU A 133 -0.58 -2.35 -15.96
C LEU A 133 -0.96 -3.38 -17.03
N THR A 134 -2.17 -3.29 -17.61
CA THR A 134 -2.65 -4.21 -18.66
C THR A 134 -2.34 -3.70 -20.05
#